data_f94a8275c20777d15a32d5528cfd96e4
#
_entry.id   f94a8275c20777d15a32d5528cfd96e4
#
_cell.length_a   1.000
_cell.length_b   1.000
_cell.length_c   1.000
_cell.angle_alpha   90.00
_cell.angle_beta   90.00
_cell.angle_gamma   90.00
#
_symmetry.space_group_name_H-M   'P 1'
#
loop_
_entity.id
_entity.type
_entity.pdbx_description
1 polymer ?
#
loop_
_entity_poly.entity_id
_entity_poly.type
_entity_poly.pdbx_seq_one_letter_code
_entity_poly.pdbx_strand_id
1 'polypeptide(L)'
;MTATGIFAEAQGTLVASLSALGLKVVTDVRNARPISVLVDPPTFTCFNNNIAEIEFGVKVLAAPPGNSDAVDYLITTADTIMNSSISLIRGIPGIMLIGGQEVPTYDLTVRVGTQRS
;
A
#
# COMPACT_ATOMS: atom_id res chain seq x y z
N MET A 1 0.72 -14.36 -16.78
CA MET A 1 0.88 -13.23 -17.72
C MET A 1 1.29 -12.01 -16.93
N THR A 2 2.28 -11.29 -17.43
CA THR A 2 2.75 -10.06 -16.79
C THR A 2 1.99 -8.86 -17.36
N ALA A 3 1.38 -8.08 -16.48
CA ALA A 3 0.69 -6.86 -16.90
C ALA A 3 1.71 -5.81 -17.34
N THR A 4 1.38 -5.03 -18.36
CA THR A 4 2.20 -3.94 -18.87
C THR A 4 1.34 -2.70 -19.04
N GLY A 5 1.99 -1.53 -19.15
CA GLY A 5 1.30 -0.26 -19.31
C GLY A 5 1.45 0.63 -18.08
N ILE A 6 0.78 1.78 -18.10
CA ILE A 6 0.99 2.82 -17.08
C ILE A 6 0.58 2.37 -15.68
N PHE A 7 -0.49 1.58 -15.57
CA PHE A 7 -0.93 1.12 -14.25
C PHE A 7 0.02 0.09 -13.67
N ALA A 8 0.51 -0.85 -14.50
CA ALA A 8 1.48 -1.84 -14.05
C ALA A 8 2.80 -1.18 -13.68
N GLU A 9 3.24 -0.18 -14.44
CA GLU A 9 4.46 0.58 -14.12
C GLU A 9 4.31 1.34 -12.82
N ALA A 10 3.16 1.98 -12.60
CA ALA A 10 2.89 2.71 -11.36
C ALA A 10 2.91 1.77 -10.16
N GLN A 11 2.28 0.60 -10.27
CA GLN A 11 2.29 -0.40 -9.21
C GLN A 11 3.71 -0.89 -8.94
N GLY A 12 4.46 -1.20 -9.99
CA GLY A 12 5.84 -1.67 -9.86
C GLY A 12 6.74 -0.64 -9.19
N THR A 13 6.58 0.64 -9.53
CA THR A 13 7.32 1.73 -8.91
C THR A 13 7.00 1.84 -7.44
N LEU A 14 5.71 1.76 -7.10
CA LEU A 14 5.28 1.84 -5.70
C LEU A 14 5.81 0.65 -4.90
N VAL A 15 5.68 -0.57 -5.42
CA VAL A 15 6.19 -1.78 -4.76
C VAL A 15 7.70 -1.67 -4.54
N ALA A 16 8.45 -1.21 -5.55
CA ALA A 16 9.90 -1.05 -5.43
C ALA A 16 10.25 0.00 -4.37
N SER A 17 9.52 1.12 -4.33
CA SER A 17 9.76 2.18 -3.34
C SER A 17 9.47 1.70 -1.92
N LEU A 18 8.38 0.96 -1.72
CA LEU A 18 8.04 0.40 -0.41
C LEU A 18 9.05 -0.66 0.01
N SER A 19 9.47 -1.52 -0.92
CA SER A 19 10.47 -2.56 -0.64
C SER A 19 11.82 -1.95 -0.26
N ALA A 20 12.19 -0.83 -0.88
CA ALA A 20 13.43 -0.11 -0.56
C ALA A 20 13.44 0.44 0.86
N LEU A 21 12.27 0.63 1.48
CA LEU A 21 12.16 1.03 2.88
C LEU A 21 12.31 -0.13 3.86
N GLY A 22 12.55 -1.34 3.36
CA GLY A 22 12.68 -2.54 4.19
C GLY A 22 11.36 -3.21 4.53
N LEU A 23 10.27 -2.84 3.84
CA LEU A 23 8.96 -3.39 4.10
C LEU A 23 8.72 -4.64 3.27
N LYS A 24 8.00 -5.60 3.83
CA LYS A 24 7.60 -6.81 3.11
C LYS A 24 6.30 -6.50 2.36
N VAL A 25 6.38 -6.41 1.04
CA VAL A 25 5.27 -5.95 0.21
C VAL A 25 4.66 -7.12 -0.55
N VAL A 26 3.32 -7.21 -0.53
CA VAL A 26 2.56 -8.18 -1.29
C VAL A 26 1.48 -7.45 -2.09
N THR A 27 1.12 -8.01 -3.25
CA THR A 27 0.08 -7.43 -4.12
C THR A 27 -1.13 -8.35 -4.27
N ASP A 28 -1.04 -9.58 -3.80
CA ASP A 28 -2.13 -10.56 -3.84
C ASP A 28 -2.67 -10.73 -2.42
N VAL A 29 -3.96 -10.47 -2.22
CA VAL A 29 -4.61 -10.59 -0.92
C VAL A 29 -4.45 -11.99 -0.32
N ARG A 30 -4.33 -13.02 -1.16
CA ARG A 30 -4.12 -14.39 -0.69
C ARG A 30 -2.76 -14.58 -0.02
N ASN A 31 -1.81 -13.69 -0.29
CA ASN A 31 -0.48 -13.73 0.31
C ASN A 31 -0.36 -12.78 1.51
N ALA A 32 -1.43 -12.07 1.84
CA ALA A 32 -1.41 -11.15 2.97
C ALA A 32 -1.23 -11.93 4.29
N ARG A 33 -0.27 -11.48 5.09
CA ARG A 33 0.06 -12.07 6.39
C ARG A 33 0.32 -10.96 7.38
N PRO A 34 0.19 -11.20 8.69
CA PRO A 34 0.63 -10.22 9.68
C PRO A 34 2.06 -9.77 9.44
N ILE A 35 2.31 -8.50 9.73
CA ILE A 35 3.60 -7.82 9.53
C ILE A 35 4.01 -7.85 8.06
N SER A 36 3.10 -7.37 7.20
CA SER A 36 3.37 -7.14 5.78
C SER A 36 2.61 -5.91 5.32
N VAL A 37 2.88 -5.51 4.08
CA VAL A 37 2.20 -4.37 3.44
C VAL A 37 1.53 -4.88 2.19
N LEU A 38 0.21 -4.75 2.13
CA LEU A 38 -0.59 -5.17 0.97
C LEU A 38 -0.90 -3.95 0.11
N VAL A 39 -0.55 -4.01 -1.17
CA VAL A 39 -0.88 -2.98 -2.14
C VAL A 39 -2.10 -3.44 -2.93
N ASP A 40 -3.22 -2.76 -2.74
CA ASP A 40 -4.48 -3.06 -3.43
C ASP A 40 -4.43 -2.56 -4.88
N PRO A 41 -5.31 -3.09 -5.77
CA PRO A 41 -5.45 -2.53 -7.11
C PRO A 41 -5.77 -1.03 -7.04
N PRO A 42 -5.29 -0.24 -8.02
CA PRO A 42 -5.45 1.20 -7.96
C PRO A 42 -6.85 1.68 -8.30
N THR A 43 -7.23 2.81 -7.70
CA THR A 43 -8.33 3.65 -8.17
C THR A 43 -7.72 4.71 -9.06
N PHE A 44 -8.35 5.03 -10.17
CA PHE A 44 -7.77 5.99 -11.10
C PHE A 44 -8.84 6.90 -11.70
N THR A 45 -8.39 8.09 -12.10
CA THR A 45 -9.18 9.05 -12.86
C THR A 45 -8.36 9.44 -14.08
N CYS A 46 -8.94 9.26 -15.28
CA CYS A 46 -8.27 9.63 -16.52
C CYS A 46 -8.66 11.05 -16.92
N PHE A 47 -7.65 11.89 -17.16
CA PHE A 47 -7.87 13.23 -17.70
C PHE A 47 -7.94 13.17 -19.22
N ASN A 48 -7.16 12.25 -19.84
CA ASN A 48 -7.23 11.93 -21.26
C ASN A 48 -6.56 10.57 -21.47
N ASN A 49 -6.34 10.17 -22.72
CA ASN A 49 -5.78 8.86 -23.02
C ASN A 49 -4.32 8.69 -22.57
N ASN A 50 -3.64 9.76 -22.20
CA ASN A 50 -2.22 9.74 -21.86
C ASN A 50 -1.93 10.10 -20.41
N ILE A 51 -2.87 10.72 -19.72
CA ILE A 51 -2.65 11.23 -18.36
C ILE A 51 -3.72 10.65 -17.44
N ALA A 52 -3.28 10.03 -16.37
CA ALA A 52 -4.18 9.50 -15.35
C ALA A 52 -3.63 9.86 -13.97
N GLU A 53 -4.56 10.11 -13.05
CA GLU A 53 -4.24 10.21 -11.63
C GLU A 53 -4.59 8.88 -10.97
N ILE A 54 -3.61 8.26 -10.34
CA ILE A 54 -3.73 6.91 -9.79
C ILE A 54 -3.55 6.98 -8.28
N GLU A 55 -4.48 6.39 -7.55
CA GLU A 55 -4.38 6.24 -6.10
C GLU A 55 -4.35 4.76 -5.74
N PHE A 56 -3.35 4.36 -4.95
CA PHE A 56 -3.23 3.01 -4.44
C PHE A 56 -3.66 2.97 -2.99
N GLY A 57 -4.45 1.95 -2.65
CA GLY A 57 -4.67 1.58 -1.26
C GLY A 57 -3.51 0.73 -0.78
N VAL A 58 -2.85 1.16 0.29
CA VAL A 58 -1.73 0.43 0.89
C VAL A 58 -2.13 0.07 2.30
N LYS A 59 -2.31 -1.22 2.57
CA LYS A 59 -2.69 -1.69 3.90
C LYS A 59 -1.48 -2.20 4.64
N VAL A 60 -1.13 -1.53 5.74
CA VAL A 60 -0.07 -1.98 6.64
C VAL A 60 -0.71 -2.94 7.63
N LEU A 61 -0.25 -4.18 7.67
CA LEU A 61 -0.82 -5.23 8.50
C LEU A 61 0.08 -5.50 9.71
N ALA A 62 -0.47 -5.30 10.90
CA ALA A 62 0.26 -5.54 12.15
C ALA A 62 -0.04 -6.95 12.68
N ALA A 63 0.71 -7.36 13.70
CA ALA A 63 0.49 -8.67 14.32
C ALA A 63 -0.75 -8.63 15.23
N PRO A 64 -1.65 -9.65 15.17
CA PRO A 64 -2.72 -9.76 16.14
C PRO A 64 -2.13 -10.12 17.52
N PRO A 65 -2.82 -9.83 18.62
CA PRO A 65 -4.20 -9.38 18.75
C PRO A 65 -4.38 -7.85 18.79
N GLY A 66 -3.42 -7.04 18.39
CA GLY A 66 -3.62 -5.60 18.35
C GLY A 66 -3.29 -4.90 19.66
N ASN A 67 -2.21 -5.31 20.29
CA ASN A 67 -1.68 -4.66 21.50
C ASN A 67 -0.89 -3.40 21.15
N SER A 68 -0.22 -2.81 22.14
CA SER A 68 0.54 -1.59 21.92
C SER A 68 1.70 -1.78 20.94
N ASP A 69 2.28 -2.99 20.87
CA ASP A 69 3.33 -3.27 19.88
C ASP A 69 2.80 -3.20 18.46
N ALA A 70 1.57 -3.67 18.24
CA ALA A 70 0.94 -3.56 16.92
C ALA A 70 0.69 -2.10 16.55
N VAL A 71 0.20 -1.29 17.48
CA VAL A 71 -0.01 0.15 17.26
C VAL A 71 1.31 0.84 16.94
N ASP A 72 2.36 0.54 17.69
CA ASP A 72 3.69 1.11 17.45
C ASP A 72 4.21 0.73 16.07
N TYR A 73 4.03 -0.51 15.66
CA TYR A 73 4.42 -0.95 14.32
C TYR A 73 3.68 -0.16 13.23
N LEU A 74 2.36 0.00 13.38
CA LEU A 74 1.55 0.72 12.38
C LEU A 74 1.99 2.18 12.28
N ILE A 75 2.18 2.85 13.41
CA ILE A 75 2.59 4.26 13.44
C ILE A 75 3.99 4.42 12.87
N THR A 76 4.93 3.57 13.27
CA THR A 76 6.30 3.62 12.79
C THR A 76 6.38 3.39 11.28
N THR A 77 5.60 2.44 10.77
CA THR A 77 5.57 2.16 9.34
C THR A 77 4.97 3.33 8.56
N ALA A 78 3.90 3.93 9.08
CA ALA A 78 3.29 5.10 8.45
C ALA A 78 4.27 6.28 8.42
N ASP A 79 5.01 6.50 9.51
CA ASP A 79 6.05 7.54 9.58
C ASP A 79 7.15 7.28 8.56
N THR A 80 7.59 6.03 8.42
CA THR A 80 8.61 5.65 7.46
C THR A 80 8.17 5.97 6.03
N ILE A 81 6.92 5.65 5.70
CA ILE A 81 6.37 5.94 4.37
C ILE A 81 6.22 7.44 4.16
N MET A 82 5.74 8.16 5.17
CA MET A 82 5.55 9.61 5.08
C MET A 82 6.87 10.36 4.88
N ASN A 83 7.94 9.87 5.47
CA ASN A 83 9.26 10.50 5.34
C ASN A 83 10.01 10.09 4.07
N SER A 84 9.41 9.24 3.24
CA SER A 84 9.99 8.80 1.97
C SER A 84 9.54 9.72 0.83
N SER A 85 9.94 9.36 -0.40
CA SER A 85 9.50 10.08 -1.61
C SER A 85 8.09 9.68 -2.06
N ILE A 86 7.43 8.76 -1.36
CA ILE A 86 6.09 8.31 -1.70
C ILE A 86 5.07 9.40 -1.32
N SER A 87 4.18 9.73 -2.25
CA SER A 87 3.12 10.73 -2.03
C SER A 87 1.99 10.14 -1.21
N LEU A 88 2.13 10.20 0.10
CA LEU A 88 1.09 9.74 1.02
C LEU A 88 0.03 10.83 1.18
N ILE A 89 -1.24 10.48 0.96
CA ILE A 89 -2.35 11.43 1.05
C ILE A 89 -3.02 11.38 2.41
N ARG A 90 -3.31 10.17 2.89
CA ARG A 90 -3.99 10.00 4.18
C ARG A 90 -3.84 8.57 4.66
N GLY A 91 -4.17 8.35 5.94
CA GLY A 91 -4.21 7.03 6.53
C GLY A 91 -5.36 6.91 7.50
N ILE A 92 -6.01 5.75 7.52
CA ILE A 92 -7.14 5.46 8.39
C ILE A 92 -6.90 4.11 9.04
N PRO A 93 -6.99 4.02 10.39
CA PRO A 93 -6.85 2.73 11.05
C PRO A 93 -8.04 1.83 10.71
N GLY A 94 -7.80 0.53 10.62
CA GLY A 94 -8.82 -0.45 10.29
C GLY A 94 -8.48 -1.82 10.80
N ILE A 95 -9.26 -2.80 10.36
CA ILE A 95 -9.11 -4.20 10.74
C ILE A 95 -9.34 -5.05 9.49
N MET A 96 -8.50 -6.07 9.30
CA MET A 96 -8.65 -7.02 8.22
C MET A 96 -8.70 -8.43 8.78
N LEU A 97 -9.59 -9.28 8.26
CA LEU A 97 -9.67 -10.68 8.65
C LEU A 97 -8.68 -11.50 7.81
N ILE A 98 -7.79 -12.21 8.49
CA ILE A 98 -6.84 -13.12 7.85
C ILE A 98 -6.90 -14.45 8.58
N GLY A 99 -7.32 -15.51 7.87
CA GLY A 99 -7.43 -16.82 8.46
C GLY A 99 -8.37 -16.86 9.66
N GLY A 100 -9.42 -16.04 9.66
CA GLY A 100 -10.38 -15.96 10.77
C GLY A 100 -9.93 -15.10 11.93
N GLN A 101 -8.76 -14.48 11.85
CA GLN A 101 -8.24 -13.57 12.88
C GLN A 101 -8.37 -12.11 12.46
N GLU A 102 -8.73 -11.26 13.43
CA GLU A 102 -8.73 -9.81 13.20
C GLU A 102 -7.31 -9.29 13.31
N VAL A 103 -6.82 -8.70 12.20
CA VAL A 103 -5.49 -8.12 12.12
C VAL A 103 -5.61 -6.61 12.08
N PRO A 104 -5.00 -5.88 13.02
CA PRO A 104 -5.01 -4.42 12.97
C PRO A 104 -4.29 -3.91 11.73
N THR A 105 -4.86 -2.91 11.07
CA THR A 105 -4.29 -2.33 9.86
C THR A 105 -4.25 -0.82 9.94
N TYR A 106 -3.43 -0.25 9.05
CA TYR A 106 -3.48 1.17 8.73
C TYR A 106 -3.70 1.28 7.22
N ASP A 107 -4.85 1.79 6.82
CA ASP A 107 -5.22 1.91 5.41
C ASP A 107 -4.70 3.24 4.90
N LEU A 108 -3.64 3.20 4.10
CA LEU A 108 -3.00 4.39 3.56
C LEU A 108 -3.44 4.60 2.12
N THR A 109 -3.60 5.86 1.72
CA THR A 109 -3.84 6.22 0.32
C THR A 109 -2.60 6.90 -0.22
N VAL A 110 -2.07 6.36 -1.32
CA VAL A 110 -0.86 6.86 -1.98
C VAL A 110 -1.22 7.29 -3.40
N ARG A 111 -0.80 8.50 -3.78
CA ARG A 111 -1.04 9.01 -5.13
C ARG A 111 0.20 8.82 -5.99
N VAL A 112 0.00 8.29 -7.19
CA VAL A 112 1.06 8.16 -8.18
C VAL A 112 0.57 8.86 -9.45
N GLY A 113 1.21 9.97 -9.80
CA GLY A 113 0.96 10.64 -11.08
C GLY A 113 1.68 9.89 -12.19
N THR A 114 1.02 9.66 -13.30
CA THR A 114 1.63 9.00 -14.43
C THR A 114 1.17 9.62 -15.75
N GLN A 115 2.09 9.63 -16.69
CA GLN A 115 1.85 10.15 -18.03
C GLN A 115 2.48 9.20 -19.04
N ARG A 116 1.68 8.78 -20.00
CA ARG A 116 2.19 7.96 -21.09
C ARG A 116 2.89 8.86 -22.10
N SER A 117 4.10 8.51 -22.47
CA SER A 117 4.86 9.24 -23.47
C SER A 117 4.66 8.69 -24.88
#